data_0bef1e9688f475509cf72270d7441a7f
#
_entry.id   0bef1e9688f475509cf72270d7441a7f
#
_cell.length_a   1.000
_cell.length_b   1.000
_cell.length_c   1.000
_cell.angle_alpha   90.00
_cell.angle_beta   90.00
_cell.angle_gamma   90.00
#
_symmetry.space_group_name_H-M   'P 1'
#
loop_
_entity.id
_entity.type
_entity.pdbx_description
1 polymer ?
#
loop_
_entity_poly.entity_id
_entity_poly.type
_entity_poly.pdbx_seq_one_letter_code
_entity_poly.pdbx_strand_id
1 'polypeptide(L)'
;MFLFDILIYVMFAWVMCWFAKTANNYGEGSLGSKYYIWYFMLFFAVICGIRYNVGVDCLSYIHNFKTGYIGKSRLEESLWVLFVQSIHRAGIHYTVGMGLVAFVQIYFLVRALKGSYYILAALPIVLFGSSFFWDMTNGMRQVTAACIFTFASRFIIERKPIPFFL
;
A
#
# COMPACT_ATOMS: atom_id res chain seq x y z
N MET A 1 2.83 22.46 14.86
CA MET A 1 2.75 21.70 13.62
C MET A 1 3.31 20.29 13.80
N PHE A 2 4.56 20.12 14.16
CA PHE A 2 5.21 18.81 14.33
C PHE A 2 4.50 17.81 15.29
N LEU A 3 4.02 18.29 16.45
CA LEU A 3 3.30 17.46 17.42
C LEU A 3 1.95 16.94 16.88
N PHE A 4 1.24 17.76 16.11
CA PHE A 4 -0.02 17.38 15.48
C PHE A 4 0.16 16.30 14.41
N ASP A 5 1.22 16.43 13.61
CA ASP A 5 1.57 15.44 12.58
C ASP A 5 1.89 14.08 13.20
N ILE A 6 2.68 14.06 14.29
CA ILE A 6 2.98 12.82 15.04
C ILE A 6 1.69 12.19 15.57
N LEU A 7 0.79 12.99 16.14
CA LEU A 7 -0.48 12.50 16.68
C LEU A 7 -1.31 11.79 15.60
N ILE A 8 -1.40 12.37 14.41
CA ILE A 8 -2.11 11.76 13.26
C ILE A 8 -1.52 10.40 12.92
N TYR A 9 -0.19 10.29 12.81
CA TYR A 9 0.45 9.00 12.48
C TYR A 9 0.29 7.96 13.59
N VAL A 10 0.36 8.37 14.85
CA VAL A 10 0.11 7.49 16.00
C VAL A 10 -1.34 7.00 16.01
N MET A 11 -2.31 7.89 15.77
CA MET A 11 -3.71 7.49 15.65
C MET A 11 -3.94 6.55 14.46
N PHE A 12 -3.30 6.82 13.32
CA PHE A 12 -3.38 5.97 12.15
C PHE A 12 -2.84 4.56 12.46
N ALA A 13 -1.62 4.47 13.03
CA ALA A 13 -1.03 3.21 13.45
C ALA A 13 -1.91 2.46 14.45
N TRP A 14 -2.46 3.18 15.44
CA TRP A 14 -3.32 2.60 16.45
C TRP A 14 -4.59 1.97 15.86
N VAL A 15 -5.29 2.67 14.97
CA VAL A 15 -6.49 2.14 14.28
C VAL A 15 -6.14 0.90 13.44
N MET A 16 -5.02 0.93 12.73
CA MET A 16 -4.55 -0.22 11.97
C MET A 16 -4.22 -1.42 12.88
N CYS A 17 -3.53 -1.19 14.00
CA CYS A 17 -3.26 -2.23 14.99
C CYS A 17 -4.56 -2.82 15.56
N TRP A 18 -5.58 -1.98 15.79
CA TRP A 18 -6.88 -2.43 16.26
C TRP A 18 -7.57 -3.35 15.25
N PHE A 19 -7.62 -2.98 13.96
CA PHE A 19 -8.16 -3.85 12.91
C PHE A 19 -7.41 -5.18 12.83
N ALA A 20 -6.08 -5.14 12.86
CA ALA A 20 -5.24 -6.33 12.76
C ALA A 20 -5.42 -7.26 13.98
N LYS A 21 -5.46 -6.70 15.20
CA LYS A 21 -5.71 -7.46 16.43
C LYS A 21 -7.10 -8.09 16.43
N THR A 22 -8.10 -7.34 16.01
CA THR A 22 -9.48 -7.84 15.93
C THR A 22 -9.58 -8.96 14.89
N ALA A 23 -8.95 -8.82 13.72
CA ALA A 23 -8.87 -9.89 12.72
C ALA A 23 -8.25 -11.17 13.27
N ASN A 24 -7.18 -11.03 14.07
CA ASN A 24 -6.51 -12.17 14.69
C ASN A 24 -7.38 -12.85 15.76
N ASN A 25 -8.17 -12.09 16.54
CA ASN A 25 -9.07 -12.63 17.56
C ASN A 25 -10.18 -13.52 16.96
N TYR A 26 -10.63 -13.25 15.73
CA TYR A 26 -11.60 -14.10 15.04
C TYR A 26 -11.00 -15.40 14.50
N GLY A 27 -9.68 -15.56 14.55
CA GLY A 27 -8.97 -16.69 13.99
C GLY A 27 -8.83 -16.62 12.45
N GLU A 28 -7.69 -17.10 11.98
CA GLU A 28 -7.36 -17.08 10.55
C GLU A 28 -8.34 -17.92 9.74
N GLY A 29 -8.87 -17.37 8.65
CA GLY A 29 -9.82 -18.05 7.77
C GLY A 29 -11.30 -17.82 8.08
N SER A 30 -11.66 -17.31 9.25
CA SER A 30 -13.04 -16.95 9.59
C SER A 30 -13.54 -15.78 8.74
N LEU A 31 -14.86 -15.65 8.59
CA LEU A 31 -15.48 -14.51 7.90
C LEU A 31 -15.15 -13.20 8.62
N GLY A 32 -15.21 -13.18 9.96
CA GLY A 32 -14.86 -12.01 10.75
C GLY A 32 -13.43 -11.54 10.49
N SER A 33 -12.44 -12.45 10.52
CA SER A 33 -11.06 -12.14 10.21
C SER A 33 -10.92 -11.53 8.82
N LYS A 34 -11.59 -12.10 7.80
CA LYS A 34 -11.54 -11.57 6.42
C LYS A 34 -12.07 -10.13 6.34
N TYR A 35 -13.20 -9.81 6.98
CA TYR A 35 -13.75 -8.45 6.98
C TYR A 35 -12.79 -7.44 7.62
N TYR A 36 -12.23 -7.76 8.79
CA TYR A 36 -11.30 -6.84 9.47
C TYR A 36 -9.99 -6.64 8.70
N ILE A 37 -9.51 -7.67 7.98
CA ILE A 37 -8.36 -7.53 7.08
C ILE A 37 -8.71 -6.60 5.90
N TRP A 38 -9.91 -6.71 5.34
CA TRP A 38 -10.35 -5.79 4.29
C TRP A 38 -10.46 -4.35 4.81
N TYR A 39 -11.04 -4.13 6.00
CA TYR A 39 -11.07 -2.80 6.62
C TYR A 39 -9.66 -2.25 6.88
N PHE A 40 -8.73 -3.06 7.35
CA PHE A 40 -7.33 -2.71 7.51
C PHE A 40 -6.72 -2.19 6.20
N MET A 41 -6.87 -2.93 5.10
CA MET A 41 -6.31 -2.56 3.79
C MET A 41 -7.01 -1.31 3.21
N LEU A 42 -8.33 -1.23 3.29
CA LEU A 42 -9.09 -0.09 2.78
C LEU A 42 -8.78 1.18 3.57
N PHE A 43 -8.71 1.09 4.89
CA PHE A 43 -8.35 2.23 5.73
C PHE A 43 -6.98 2.78 5.37
N PHE A 44 -5.98 1.92 5.22
CA PHE A 44 -4.64 2.31 4.76
C PHE A 44 -4.70 3.01 3.39
N ALA A 45 -5.39 2.42 2.43
CA ALA A 45 -5.51 2.95 1.08
C ALA A 45 -6.19 4.33 1.04
N VAL A 46 -7.27 4.51 1.81
CA VAL A 46 -7.97 5.79 1.89
C VAL A 46 -7.08 6.88 2.48
N ILE A 47 -6.45 6.61 3.63
CA ILE A 47 -5.57 7.61 4.28
C ILE A 47 -4.39 7.97 3.37
N CYS A 48 -3.75 6.98 2.74
CA CYS A 48 -2.66 7.25 1.79
C CYS A 48 -3.15 7.95 0.51
N GLY A 49 -4.38 7.71 0.08
CA GLY A 49 -4.97 8.33 -1.10
C GLY A 49 -5.30 9.82 -0.90
N ILE A 50 -5.84 10.19 0.26
CA ILE A 50 -6.24 11.59 0.55
C ILE A 50 -5.07 12.50 0.95
N ARG A 51 -3.88 11.94 1.14
CA ARG A 51 -2.70 12.73 1.50
C ARG A 51 -2.42 13.83 0.47
N TYR A 52 -2.00 14.99 0.95
CA TYR A 52 -1.58 16.11 0.12
C TYR A 52 -0.27 16.67 0.66
N ASN A 53 0.70 16.85 -0.22
CA ASN A 53 2.03 17.40 0.10
C ASN A 53 2.77 16.64 1.23
N VAL A 54 2.57 15.33 1.31
CA VAL A 54 3.26 14.45 2.26
C VAL A 54 4.28 13.62 1.48
N GLY A 55 5.56 13.84 1.78
CA GLY A 55 6.69 13.23 1.07
C GLY A 55 7.18 14.05 -0.13
N VAL A 56 8.41 13.79 -0.54
CA VAL A 56 9.11 14.57 -1.56
C VAL A 56 8.46 14.47 -2.94
N ASP A 57 8.01 13.26 -3.30
CA ASP A 57 7.47 12.97 -4.64
C ASP A 57 5.95 13.14 -4.76
N CYS A 58 5.27 13.46 -3.65
CA CYS A 58 3.81 13.53 -3.61
C CYS A 58 3.24 14.47 -4.69
N LEU A 59 3.77 15.69 -4.80
CA LEU A 59 3.30 16.66 -5.78
C LEU A 59 3.56 16.22 -7.22
N SER A 60 4.67 15.51 -7.47
CA SER A 60 4.99 14.94 -8.78
C SER A 60 3.96 13.86 -9.17
N TYR A 61 3.58 12.98 -8.26
CA TYR A 61 2.52 11.98 -8.51
C TYR A 61 1.16 12.64 -8.76
N ILE A 62 0.78 13.63 -7.95
CA ILE A 62 -0.46 14.40 -8.14
C ILE A 62 -0.48 15.05 -9.53
N HIS A 63 0.64 15.67 -9.94
CA HIS A 63 0.75 16.26 -11.26
C HIS A 63 0.57 15.22 -12.37
N ASN A 64 1.25 14.06 -12.26
CA ASN A 64 1.16 13.00 -13.24
C ASN A 64 -0.29 12.48 -13.40
N PHE A 65 -1.00 12.25 -12.29
CA PHE A 65 -2.41 11.82 -12.36
C PHE A 65 -3.34 12.89 -12.94
N LYS A 66 -3.09 14.19 -12.64
CA LYS A 66 -3.92 15.28 -13.15
C LYS A 66 -3.71 15.54 -14.63
N THR A 67 -2.48 15.42 -15.13
CA THR A 67 -2.13 15.78 -16.51
C THR A 67 -2.03 14.58 -17.44
N GLY A 68 -1.90 13.37 -16.90
CA GLY A 68 -1.56 12.17 -17.68
C GLY A 68 -0.13 12.21 -18.23
N TYR A 69 0.63 13.27 -17.92
CA TYR A 69 1.99 13.45 -18.40
C TYR A 69 3.01 12.77 -17.50
N ILE A 70 3.86 12.00 -18.09
CA ILE A 70 4.99 11.35 -17.43
C ILE A 70 6.24 11.73 -18.20
N GLY A 71 7.24 12.31 -17.51
CA GLY A 71 8.47 12.78 -18.14
C GLY A 71 9.13 11.71 -19.03
N LYS A 72 9.79 12.15 -20.10
CA LYS A 72 10.38 11.27 -21.15
C LYS A 72 11.29 10.17 -20.60
N SER A 73 12.05 10.45 -19.54
CA SER A 73 12.93 9.48 -18.88
C SER A 73 12.20 8.29 -18.21
N ARG A 74 10.89 8.37 -18.08
CA ARG A 74 10.04 7.35 -17.40
C ARG A 74 9.10 6.62 -18.35
N LEU A 75 9.19 6.89 -19.67
CA LEU A 75 8.36 6.22 -20.69
C LEU A 75 8.65 4.73 -20.82
N GLU A 76 9.81 4.27 -20.37
CA GLU A 76 10.19 2.85 -20.36
C GLU A 76 9.36 2.01 -19.36
N GLU A 77 8.71 2.67 -18.38
CA GLU A 77 7.87 2.02 -17.39
C GLU A 77 6.41 1.87 -17.90
N SER A 78 6.22 1.07 -18.93
CA SER A 78 4.95 0.96 -19.68
C SER A 78 3.72 0.73 -18.81
N LEU A 79 3.79 -0.12 -17.79
CA LEU A 79 2.65 -0.40 -16.89
C LEU A 79 2.27 0.82 -16.05
N TRP A 80 3.26 1.56 -15.53
CA TRP A 80 3.00 2.78 -14.77
C TRP A 80 2.37 3.87 -15.64
N VAL A 81 2.90 4.05 -16.84
CA VAL A 81 2.39 5.00 -17.83
C VAL A 81 0.94 4.69 -18.16
N LEU A 82 0.63 3.43 -18.49
CA LEU A 82 -0.72 2.97 -18.79
C LEU A 82 -1.68 3.22 -17.62
N PHE A 83 -1.26 2.92 -16.39
CA PHE A 83 -2.08 3.13 -15.19
C PHE A 83 -2.42 4.60 -15.00
N VAL A 84 -1.41 5.48 -15.00
CA VAL A 84 -1.62 6.93 -14.82
C VAL A 84 -2.51 7.52 -15.93
N GLN A 85 -2.24 7.15 -17.19
CA GLN A 85 -3.05 7.59 -18.32
C GLN A 85 -4.49 7.06 -18.26
N SER A 86 -4.71 5.85 -17.78
CA SER A 86 -6.05 5.29 -17.61
C SER A 86 -6.87 6.06 -16.57
N ILE A 87 -6.27 6.37 -15.42
CA ILE A 87 -6.87 7.21 -14.37
C ILE A 87 -7.22 8.60 -14.91
N HIS A 88 -6.26 9.23 -15.61
CA HIS A 88 -6.46 10.56 -16.20
C HIS A 88 -7.58 10.56 -17.27
N ARG A 89 -7.55 9.63 -18.23
CA ARG A 89 -8.55 9.53 -19.31
C ARG A 89 -9.96 9.22 -18.78
N ALA A 90 -10.05 8.45 -17.70
CA ALA A 90 -11.32 8.17 -17.04
C ALA A 90 -11.84 9.36 -16.21
N GLY A 91 -11.13 10.48 -16.12
CA GLY A 91 -11.50 11.64 -15.30
C GLY A 91 -11.52 11.35 -13.80
N ILE A 92 -10.85 10.28 -13.35
CA ILE A 92 -10.83 9.85 -11.96
C ILE A 92 -9.89 10.76 -11.17
N HIS A 93 -10.35 11.20 -10.00
CA HIS A 93 -9.56 12.09 -9.16
C HIS A 93 -8.24 11.42 -8.70
N TYR A 94 -7.14 12.18 -8.62
CA TYR A 94 -5.82 11.66 -8.29
C TYR A 94 -5.75 10.90 -6.95
N THR A 95 -6.60 11.27 -5.98
CA THR A 95 -6.68 10.57 -4.67
C THR A 95 -7.02 9.10 -4.82
N VAL A 96 -7.88 8.76 -5.78
CA VAL A 96 -8.23 7.37 -6.08
C VAL A 96 -7.04 6.64 -6.68
N GLY A 97 -6.33 7.28 -7.62
CA GLY A 97 -5.10 6.71 -8.20
C GLY A 97 -4.04 6.40 -7.15
N MET A 98 -3.77 7.36 -6.25
CA MET A 98 -2.82 7.19 -5.15
C MET A 98 -3.31 6.12 -4.16
N GLY A 99 -4.60 6.11 -3.84
CA GLY A 99 -5.21 5.11 -2.96
C GLY A 99 -5.16 3.70 -3.52
N LEU A 100 -5.36 3.53 -4.83
CA LEU A 100 -5.23 2.22 -5.51
C LEU A 100 -3.80 1.68 -5.43
N VAL A 101 -2.78 2.53 -5.63
CA VAL A 101 -1.39 2.10 -5.46
C VAL A 101 -1.13 1.66 -4.03
N ALA A 102 -1.54 2.46 -3.04
CA ALA A 102 -1.39 2.12 -1.63
C ALA A 102 -2.15 0.83 -1.26
N PHE A 103 -3.34 0.63 -1.85
CA PHE A 103 -4.10 -0.60 -1.69
C PHE A 103 -3.34 -1.82 -2.23
N VAL A 104 -2.75 -1.73 -3.42
CA VAL A 104 -1.96 -2.81 -4.02
C VAL A 104 -0.75 -3.13 -3.13
N GLN A 105 -0.03 -2.12 -2.63
CA GLN A 105 1.11 -2.32 -1.73
C GLN A 105 0.71 -3.09 -0.47
N ILE A 106 -0.29 -2.59 0.25
CA ILE A 106 -0.71 -3.22 1.52
C ILE A 106 -1.37 -4.58 1.29
N TYR A 107 -2.09 -4.78 0.18
CA TYR A 107 -2.67 -6.05 -0.21
C TYR A 107 -1.62 -7.14 -0.35
N PHE A 108 -0.55 -6.89 -1.09
CA PHE A 108 0.51 -7.87 -1.28
C PHE A 108 1.29 -8.14 0.01
N LEU A 109 1.53 -7.13 0.85
CA LEU A 109 2.13 -7.33 2.17
C LEU A 109 1.27 -8.21 3.08
N VAL A 110 -0.03 -7.94 3.15
CA VAL A 110 -0.97 -8.76 3.94
C VAL A 110 -1.04 -10.19 3.40
N ARG A 111 -1.03 -10.35 2.08
CA ARG A 111 -1.03 -11.69 1.45
C ARG A 111 0.27 -12.44 1.68
N ALA A 112 1.41 -11.75 1.76
CA ALA A 112 2.68 -12.36 2.13
C ALA A 112 2.65 -12.93 3.56
N LEU A 113 1.89 -12.30 4.48
CA LEU A 113 1.73 -12.73 5.88
C LEU A 113 0.64 -13.78 6.09
N LYS A 114 -0.03 -14.27 5.03
CA LYS A 114 -1.04 -15.32 5.16
C LYS A 114 -0.43 -16.58 5.83
N GLY A 115 -1.07 -17.09 6.85
CA GLY A 115 -0.55 -18.17 7.72
C GLY A 115 0.20 -17.66 8.95
N SER A 116 0.38 -16.33 9.08
CA SER A 116 1.09 -15.70 10.19
C SER A 116 0.43 -14.38 10.59
N TYR A 117 -0.91 -14.35 10.61
CA TYR A 117 -1.65 -13.10 10.88
C TYR A 117 -1.43 -12.53 12.29
N TYR A 118 -0.87 -13.31 13.22
CA TYR A 118 -0.42 -12.79 14.51
C TYR A 118 0.66 -11.70 14.34
N ILE A 119 1.44 -11.74 13.25
CA ILE A 119 2.43 -10.71 12.91
C ILE A 119 1.75 -9.45 12.34
N LEU A 120 0.53 -9.58 11.79
CA LEU A 120 -0.19 -8.47 11.18
C LEU A 120 -0.40 -7.30 12.14
N ALA A 121 -0.56 -7.58 13.43
CA ALA A 121 -0.71 -6.54 14.45
C ALA A 121 0.58 -5.71 14.66
N ALA A 122 1.74 -6.29 14.39
CA ALA A 122 3.02 -5.59 14.44
C ALA A 122 3.32 -4.79 13.15
N LEU A 123 2.67 -5.12 12.03
CA LEU A 123 2.92 -4.49 10.74
C LEU A 123 2.79 -2.95 10.78
N PRO A 124 1.74 -2.33 11.36
CA PRO A 124 1.65 -0.87 11.46
C PRO A 124 2.80 -0.26 12.25
N ILE A 125 3.23 -0.91 13.33
CA ILE A 125 4.35 -0.44 14.16
C ILE A 125 5.63 -0.45 13.33
N VAL A 126 5.88 -1.51 12.56
CA VAL A 126 7.03 -1.61 11.66
C VAL A 126 6.93 -0.57 10.54
N LEU A 127 5.77 -0.40 9.92
CA LEU A 127 5.57 0.58 8.85
C LEU A 127 5.88 2.01 9.31
N PHE A 128 5.34 2.44 10.45
CA PHE A 128 5.50 3.80 10.94
C PHE A 128 6.77 4.00 11.77
N GLY A 129 7.29 2.95 12.40
CA GLY A 129 8.54 2.99 13.17
C GLY A 129 9.80 2.92 12.31
N SER A 130 9.68 2.55 11.03
CA SER A 130 10.77 2.51 10.07
C SER A 130 10.58 3.55 8.97
N SER A 131 11.57 3.71 8.08
CA SER A 131 11.45 4.53 6.88
C SER A 131 10.47 3.95 5.84
N PHE A 132 10.02 2.71 6.02
CA PHE A 132 9.28 1.97 4.99
C PHE A 132 7.97 2.67 4.58
N PHE A 133 7.24 3.27 5.53
CA PHE A 133 6.05 4.06 5.22
C PHE A 133 6.39 5.26 4.31
N TRP A 134 7.49 5.96 4.58
CA TRP A 134 7.96 7.06 3.74
C TRP A 134 8.37 6.57 2.36
N ASP A 135 9.01 5.41 2.27
CA ASP A 135 9.37 4.79 1.01
C ASP A 135 8.12 4.38 0.21
N MET A 136 7.09 3.81 0.87
CA MET A 136 5.79 3.52 0.25
C MET A 136 5.12 4.75 -0.35
N THR A 137 5.32 5.90 0.28
CA THR A 137 4.69 7.15 -0.14
C THR A 137 5.52 7.93 -1.17
N ASN A 138 6.83 7.84 -1.13
CA ASN A 138 7.75 8.51 -2.07
C ASN A 138 8.10 7.62 -3.26
N GLY A 139 8.61 6.43 -3.02
CA GLY A 139 8.97 5.48 -4.06
C GLY A 139 7.81 4.56 -4.49
N MET A 140 6.60 5.10 -4.71
CA MET A 140 5.38 4.30 -4.91
C MET A 140 5.56 3.12 -5.88
N ARG A 141 6.22 3.33 -7.01
CA ARG A 141 6.44 2.29 -8.04
C ARG A 141 7.37 1.20 -7.57
N GLN A 142 8.53 1.60 -7.05
CA GLN A 142 9.59 0.68 -6.59
C GLN A 142 9.10 -0.15 -5.41
N VAL A 143 8.43 0.49 -4.45
CA VAL A 143 7.89 -0.22 -3.28
C VAL A 143 6.72 -1.12 -3.66
N THR A 144 5.89 -0.74 -4.65
CA THR A 144 4.87 -1.65 -5.17
C THR A 144 5.50 -2.92 -5.75
N ALA A 145 6.56 -2.78 -6.55
CA ALA A 145 7.30 -3.94 -7.06
C ALA A 145 7.91 -4.78 -5.93
N ALA A 146 8.47 -4.14 -4.90
CA ALA A 146 9.02 -4.82 -3.73
C ALA A 146 7.95 -5.59 -2.94
N CYS A 147 6.75 -5.01 -2.76
CA CYS A 147 5.62 -5.69 -2.11
C CYS A 147 5.15 -6.92 -2.90
N ILE A 148 5.04 -6.79 -4.23
CA ILE A 148 4.69 -7.92 -5.12
C ILE A 148 5.76 -9.00 -5.02
N PHE A 149 7.05 -8.64 -5.07
CA PHE A 149 8.15 -9.58 -4.94
C PHE A 149 8.15 -10.30 -3.58
N THR A 150 7.88 -9.56 -2.49
CA THR A 150 7.76 -10.14 -1.14
C THR A 150 6.64 -11.18 -1.10
N PHE A 151 5.51 -10.92 -1.73
CA PHE A 151 4.45 -11.92 -1.85
C PHE A 151 4.87 -13.10 -2.71
N ALA A 152 5.50 -12.85 -3.87
CA ALA A 152 5.94 -13.89 -4.79
C ALA A 152 7.01 -14.80 -4.16
N SER A 153 7.88 -14.28 -3.30
CA SER A 153 8.92 -15.07 -2.62
C SER A 153 8.38 -16.22 -1.78
N ARG A 154 7.10 -16.15 -1.32
CA ARG A 154 6.43 -17.28 -0.69
C ARG A 154 6.43 -18.53 -1.56
N PHE A 155 6.22 -18.38 -2.87
CA PHE A 155 6.13 -19.52 -3.78
C PHE A 155 7.47 -20.22 -3.94
N ILE A 156 8.59 -19.51 -3.74
CA ILE A 156 9.91 -20.12 -3.66
C ILE A 156 9.98 -21.02 -2.43
N ILE A 157 9.55 -20.51 -1.27
CA ILE A 157 9.54 -21.27 0.00
C ILE A 157 8.62 -22.49 -0.11
N GLU A 158 7.47 -22.33 -0.76
CA GLU A 158 6.52 -23.41 -1.02
C GLU A 158 6.95 -24.37 -2.14
N ARG A 159 8.13 -24.17 -2.75
CA ARG A 159 8.68 -24.94 -3.90
C ARG A 159 7.74 -24.96 -5.11
N LYS A 160 7.03 -23.86 -5.35
CA LYS A 160 6.12 -23.68 -6.49
C LYS A 160 6.70 -22.63 -7.45
N PRO A 161 7.65 -22.99 -8.34
CA PRO A 161 8.35 -22.01 -9.16
C PRO A 161 7.44 -21.31 -10.21
N ILE A 162 6.45 -22.01 -10.74
CA ILE A 162 5.57 -21.43 -11.79
C ILE A 162 4.85 -20.17 -11.33
N PRO A 163 4.14 -20.15 -10.17
CA PRO A 163 3.48 -18.93 -9.66
C PRO A 163 4.45 -17.81 -9.25
N PHE A 164 5.73 -18.12 -9.09
CA PHE A 164 6.73 -17.09 -8.79
C PHE A 164 7.09 -16.25 -10.03
N PHE A 165 7.09 -16.87 -11.22
CA PHE A 165 7.44 -16.20 -12.48
C PHE A 165 6.25 -15.62 -13.25
N LEU A 166 5.01 -15.87 -12.79
CA LEU A 166 3.79 -15.31 -13.35
C LEU A 166 3.36 -14.05 -12.60
#